data_d46c060a7b611f699f2c0251da249128
#
_entry.id   d46c060a7b611f699f2c0251da249128
#
_cell.length_a   1.000
_cell.length_b   1.000
_cell.length_c   1.000
_cell.angle_alpha   90.00
_cell.angle_beta   90.00
_cell.angle_gamma   90.00
#
_symmetry.space_group_name_H-M   'P 1'
#
loop_
_entity.id
_entity.type
_entity.pdbx_description
1 polymer ?
#
loop_
_entity_poly.entity_id
_entity_poly.type
_entity_poly.pdbx_seq_one_letter_code
_entity_poly.pdbx_strand_id
1 'polypeptide(L)'
;MDIEFLKNLLPDVEEDALNSILSTHQQELSTLTTANAQLSQDLSAARYDIALEQATAPLHFSSRAAKSAFLSAARAKNLPIEEGKLQGFGEFQRQFEENDPGAFSRGPVVVKDTGAGATGAASNSALRRAFGLK
;
A
#
# COMPACT_ATOMS: atom_id res chain seq x y z
N MET A 1 -4.90 -27.61 29.76
CA MET A 1 -4.57 -29.03 29.98
C MET A 1 -3.32 -29.09 30.84
N ASP A 2 -3.40 -29.82 31.93
CA ASP A 2 -2.29 -30.06 32.83
C ASP A 2 -2.12 -31.57 33.09
N ILE A 3 -1.05 -31.94 33.77
CA ILE A 3 -0.74 -33.38 33.99
C ILE A 3 -1.77 -34.04 34.89
N GLU A 4 -2.36 -33.35 35.85
CA GLU A 4 -3.36 -33.89 36.74
C GLU A 4 -4.65 -34.26 35.99
N PHE A 5 -5.04 -33.42 35.06
CA PHE A 5 -6.17 -33.69 34.18
C PHE A 5 -5.93 -34.95 33.33
N LEU A 6 -4.72 -35.08 32.76
CA LEU A 6 -4.35 -36.25 31.98
C LEU A 6 -4.28 -37.51 32.81
N LYS A 7 -3.76 -37.44 34.03
CA LYS A 7 -3.71 -38.60 34.97
C LYS A 7 -5.12 -39.07 35.35
N ASN A 8 -6.04 -38.16 35.53
CA ASN A 8 -7.43 -38.48 35.82
C ASN A 8 -8.14 -39.13 34.62
N LEU A 9 -7.80 -38.69 33.42
CA LEU A 9 -8.43 -39.20 32.19
C LEU A 9 -7.81 -40.53 31.76
N LEU A 10 -6.52 -40.74 32.01
CA LEU A 10 -5.72 -41.85 31.54
C LEU A 10 -4.88 -42.42 32.70
N PRO A 11 -5.54 -43.02 33.72
CA PRO A 11 -4.85 -43.45 34.95
C PRO A 11 -3.85 -44.59 34.75
N ASP A 12 -3.98 -45.36 33.68
CA ASP A 12 -3.13 -46.52 33.38
C ASP A 12 -1.94 -46.14 32.44
N VAL A 13 -1.75 -44.89 32.10
CA VAL A 13 -0.67 -44.40 31.23
C VAL A 13 0.50 -43.90 32.08
N GLU A 14 1.70 -44.27 31.69
CA GLU A 14 2.92 -43.84 32.36
C GLU A 14 3.11 -42.33 32.34
N GLU A 15 3.66 -41.76 33.40
CA GLU A 15 3.84 -40.32 33.56
C GLU A 15 4.70 -39.70 32.45
N ASP A 16 5.73 -40.42 31.99
CA ASP A 16 6.59 -39.96 30.90
C ASP A 16 5.82 -39.80 29.58
N ALA A 17 4.87 -40.72 29.31
CA ALA A 17 3.99 -40.58 28.15
C ALA A 17 3.03 -39.37 28.27
N LEU A 18 2.49 -39.12 29.46
CA LEU A 18 1.65 -37.97 29.74
C LEU A 18 2.41 -36.65 29.59
N ASN A 19 3.65 -36.59 30.07
CA ASN A 19 4.51 -35.43 29.88
C ASN A 19 4.87 -35.21 28.43
N SER A 20 5.05 -36.25 27.65
CA SER A 20 5.29 -36.17 26.22
C SER A 20 4.06 -35.59 25.47
N ILE A 21 2.87 -36.02 25.83
CA ILE A 21 1.62 -35.48 25.29
C ILE A 21 1.49 -33.99 25.61
N LEU A 22 1.74 -33.59 26.85
CA LEU A 22 1.71 -32.18 27.27
C LEU A 22 2.72 -31.33 26.52
N SER A 23 3.95 -31.81 26.39
CA SER A 23 5.02 -31.10 25.67
C SER A 23 4.64 -30.90 24.21
N THR A 24 4.13 -31.93 23.54
CA THR A 24 3.69 -31.86 22.16
C THR A 24 2.54 -30.87 22.01
N HIS A 25 1.56 -30.94 22.89
CA HIS A 25 0.41 -30.02 22.88
C HIS A 25 0.85 -28.55 23.08
N GLN A 26 1.75 -28.29 24.01
CA GLN A 26 2.29 -26.95 24.23
C GLN A 26 3.08 -26.43 23.01
N GLN A 27 3.83 -27.30 22.36
CA GLN A 27 4.55 -26.96 21.15
C GLN A 27 3.59 -26.63 19.99
N GLU A 28 2.54 -27.42 19.82
CA GLU A 28 1.49 -27.16 18.82
C GLU A 28 0.77 -25.84 19.08
N LEU A 29 0.40 -25.55 20.34
CA LEU A 29 -0.22 -24.29 20.73
C LEU A 29 0.69 -23.09 20.44
N SER A 30 1.98 -23.21 20.77
CA SER A 30 2.97 -22.16 20.48
C SER A 30 3.10 -21.92 18.97
N THR A 31 3.18 -23.00 18.19
CA THR A 31 3.26 -22.93 16.72
C THR A 31 2.01 -22.26 16.14
N LEU A 32 0.82 -22.67 16.58
CA LEU A 32 -0.44 -22.08 16.13
C LEU A 32 -0.59 -20.61 16.53
N THR A 33 -0.18 -20.24 17.73
CA THR A 33 -0.20 -18.84 18.21
C THR A 33 0.71 -17.97 17.34
N THR A 34 1.92 -18.45 17.06
CA THR A 34 2.86 -17.75 16.19
C THR A 34 2.33 -17.62 14.76
N ALA A 35 1.77 -18.69 14.21
CA ALA A 35 1.17 -18.68 12.88
C ALA A 35 -0.02 -17.72 12.79
N ASN A 36 -0.88 -17.71 13.81
CA ASN A 36 -2.01 -16.76 13.87
C ASN A 36 -1.56 -15.30 13.95
N ALA A 37 -0.52 -15.02 14.73
CA ALA A 37 0.05 -13.68 14.81
C ALA A 37 0.62 -13.24 13.46
N GLN A 38 1.35 -14.12 12.79
CA GLN A 38 1.90 -13.85 11.45
C GLN A 38 0.80 -13.62 10.43
N LEU A 39 -0.20 -14.48 10.37
CA LEU A 39 -1.34 -14.33 9.47
C LEU A 39 -2.12 -13.02 9.71
N SER A 40 -2.27 -12.61 10.96
CA SER A 40 -2.90 -11.34 11.31
C SER A 40 -2.10 -10.13 10.80
N GLN A 41 -0.77 -10.19 10.92
CA GLN A 41 0.12 -9.15 10.38
C GLN A 41 0.06 -9.11 8.85
N ASP A 42 0.15 -10.27 8.21
CA ASP A 42 0.09 -10.39 6.75
C ASP A 42 -1.24 -9.87 6.19
N LEU A 43 -2.34 -10.20 6.87
CA LEU A 43 -3.67 -9.71 6.51
C LEU A 43 -3.77 -8.18 6.65
N SER A 44 -3.21 -7.63 7.73
CA SER A 44 -3.20 -6.18 7.94
C SER A 44 -2.37 -5.46 6.87
N ALA A 45 -1.20 -6.00 6.54
CA ALA A 45 -0.34 -5.49 5.47
C ALA A 45 -1.03 -5.55 4.10
N ALA A 46 -1.67 -6.68 3.78
CA ALA A 46 -2.40 -6.85 2.53
C ALA A 46 -3.59 -5.87 2.41
N ARG A 47 -4.33 -5.68 3.49
CA ARG A 47 -5.43 -4.68 3.53
C ARG A 47 -4.91 -3.26 3.32
N TYR A 48 -3.77 -2.94 3.92
CA TYR A 48 -3.15 -1.64 3.74
C TYR A 48 -2.71 -1.41 2.29
N ASP A 49 -2.06 -2.40 1.69
CA ASP A 49 -1.61 -2.32 0.29
C ASP A 49 -2.80 -2.17 -0.67
N ILE A 50 -3.88 -2.90 -0.46
CA ILE A 50 -5.11 -2.75 -1.26
C ILE A 50 -5.72 -1.35 -1.10
N ALA A 51 -5.83 -0.85 0.12
CA ALA A 51 -6.36 0.48 0.37
C ALA A 51 -5.48 1.57 -0.26
N LEU A 52 -4.16 1.41 -0.18
CA LEU A 52 -3.20 2.32 -0.80
C LEU A 52 -3.27 2.27 -2.33
N GLU A 53 -3.37 1.09 -2.92
CA GLU A 53 -3.53 0.92 -4.36
C GLU A 53 -4.83 1.58 -4.86
N GLN A 54 -5.94 1.37 -4.16
CA GLN A 54 -7.22 2.00 -4.49
C GLN A 54 -7.16 3.53 -4.36
N ALA A 55 -6.52 4.04 -3.32
CA ALA A 55 -6.38 5.48 -3.10
C ALA A 55 -5.47 6.14 -4.15
N THR A 56 -4.46 5.42 -4.64
CA THR A 56 -3.51 5.94 -5.63
C THR A 56 -3.94 5.70 -7.07
N ALA A 57 -4.92 4.85 -7.32
CA ALA A 57 -5.39 4.52 -8.67
C ALA A 57 -5.78 5.74 -9.52
N PRO A 58 -6.49 6.76 -8.98
CA PRO A 58 -6.84 7.96 -9.75
C PRO A 58 -5.69 8.96 -9.90
N LEU A 59 -4.55 8.74 -9.24
CA LEU A 59 -3.42 9.66 -9.26
C LEU A 59 -2.54 9.42 -10.49
N HIS A 60 -2.10 10.50 -11.09
CA HIS A 60 -1.15 10.47 -12.19
C HIS A 60 0.22 10.95 -11.74
N PHE A 61 1.16 10.03 -11.65
CA PHE A 61 2.53 10.34 -11.26
C PHE A 61 3.36 10.74 -12.49
N SER A 62 4.28 11.68 -12.30
CA SER A 62 5.18 12.15 -13.36
C SER A 62 6.17 11.09 -13.83
N SER A 63 6.52 10.16 -12.95
CA SER A 63 7.46 9.07 -13.23
C SER A 63 7.20 7.87 -12.32
N ARG A 64 7.78 6.74 -12.68
CA ARG A 64 7.77 5.54 -11.82
C ARG A 64 8.52 5.79 -10.51
N ALA A 65 9.59 6.56 -10.54
CA ALA A 65 10.35 6.94 -9.35
C ALA A 65 9.51 7.81 -8.40
N ALA A 66 8.75 8.77 -8.92
CA ALA A 66 7.83 9.60 -8.13
C ALA A 66 6.74 8.75 -7.47
N LYS A 67 6.14 7.80 -8.20
CA LYS A 67 5.17 6.85 -7.65
C LYS A 67 5.78 6.02 -6.53
N SER A 68 6.95 5.48 -6.73
CA SER A 68 7.66 4.67 -5.71
C SER A 68 7.97 5.48 -4.45
N ALA A 69 8.42 6.71 -4.60
CA ALA A 69 8.69 7.62 -3.48
C ALA A 69 7.40 7.95 -2.70
N PHE A 70 6.31 8.22 -3.39
CA PHE A 70 5.00 8.47 -2.78
C PHE A 70 4.50 7.26 -1.98
N LEU A 71 4.54 6.07 -2.58
CA LEU A 71 4.11 4.84 -1.92
C LEU A 71 4.97 4.53 -0.68
N SER A 72 6.27 4.73 -0.76
CA SER A 72 7.18 4.53 0.38
C SER A 72 6.89 5.52 1.51
N ALA A 73 6.65 6.78 1.18
CA ALA A 73 6.29 7.81 2.15
C ALA A 73 4.92 7.54 2.81
N ALA A 74 3.94 7.07 2.03
CA ALA A 74 2.63 6.69 2.53
C ALA A 74 2.71 5.51 3.52
N ARG A 75 3.50 4.50 3.20
CA ARG A 75 3.75 3.36 4.12
C ARG A 75 4.44 3.80 5.40
N ALA A 76 5.44 4.68 5.31
CA ALA A 76 6.15 5.23 6.47
C ALA A 76 5.21 6.06 7.37
N LYS A 77 4.26 6.78 6.78
CA LYS A 77 3.25 7.55 7.51
C LYS A 77 2.25 6.64 8.25
N ASN A 78 2.02 5.45 7.73
CA ASN A 78 1.12 4.45 8.32
C ASN A 78 -0.27 5.03 8.65
N LEU A 79 -0.96 5.52 7.62
CA LEU A 79 -2.28 6.11 7.77
C LEU A 79 -3.29 5.06 8.28
N PRO A 80 -4.18 5.43 9.21
CA PRO A 80 -5.20 4.49 9.69
C PRO A 80 -6.19 4.12 8.59
N ILE A 81 -6.69 2.89 8.64
CA ILE A 81 -7.72 2.39 7.73
C ILE A 81 -9.05 2.34 8.48
N GLU A 82 -10.06 2.97 7.92
CA GLU A 82 -11.44 2.85 8.36
C GLU A 82 -12.32 2.50 7.15
N GLU A 83 -13.15 1.50 7.31
CA GLU A 83 -14.06 1.02 6.24
C GLU A 83 -13.34 0.72 4.91
N GLY A 84 -12.12 0.19 4.98
CA GLY A 84 -11.30 -0.12 3.82
C GLY A 84 -10.64 1.08 3.13
N LYS A 85 -10.74 2.29 3.71
CA LYS A 85 -10.17 3.52 3.17
C LYS A 85 -9.09 4.09 4.09
N LEU A 86 -8.04 4.65 3.50
CA LEU A 86 -7.01 5.36 4.24
C LEU A 86 -7.54 6.70 4.72
N GLN A 87 -7.48 6.92 6.03
CA GLN A 87 -7.86 8.19 6.63
C GLN A 87 -6.73 9.22 6.50
N GLY A 88 -7.09 10.45 6.14
CA GLY A 88 -6.11 11.53 5.97
C GLY A 88 -5.26 11.42 4.70
N PHE A 89 -5.63 10.56 3.75
CA PHE A 89 -4.88 10.37 2.50
C PHE A 89 -4.83 11.65 1.67
N GLY A 90 -5.92 12.39 1.56
CA GLY A 90 -5.96 13.65 0.81
C GLY A 90 -5.02 14.71 1.40
N GLU A 91 -4.94 14.82 2.71
CA GLU A 91 -4.02 15.72 3.39
C GLU A 91 -2.56 15.28 3.19
N PHE A 92 -2.31 13.98 3.29
CA PHE A 92 -0.99 13.41 3.00
C PHE A 92 -0.56 13.70 1.55
N GLN A 93 -1.45 13.49 0.58
CA GLN A 93 -1.20 13.77 -0.82
C GLN A 93 -0.84 15.26 -1.03
N ARG A 94 -1.59 16.17 -0.43
CA ARG A 94 -1.33 17.61 -0.51
C ARG A 94 0.04 17.97 0.06
N GLN A 95 0.38 17.45 1.24
CA GLN A 95 1.69 17.69 1.86
C GLN A 95 2.83 17.13 1.02
N PHE A 96 2.63 15.96 0.41
CA PHE A 96 3.63 15.38 -0.48
C PHE A 96 3.83 16.22 -1.74
N GLU A 97 2.75 16.73 -2.33
CA GLU A 97 2.80 17.63 -3.49
C GLU A 97 3.47 18.97 -3.17
N GLU A 98 3.27 19.51 -1.97
CA GLU A 98 3.96 20.72 -1.50
C GLU A 98 5.48 20.50 -1.37
N ASN A 99 5.90 19.33 -0.93
CA ASN A 99 7.31 18.97 -0.78
C ASN A 99 7.97 18.59 -2.11
N ASP A 100 7.22 17.98 -3.01
CA ASP A 100 7.67 17.57 -4.34
C ASP A 100 6.61 17.93 -5.42
N PRO A 101 6.59 19.21 -5.85
CA PRO A 101 5.62 19.67 -6.85
C PRO A 101 5.71 18.96 -8.20
N GLY A 102 6.84 18.32 -8.48
CA GLY A 102 7.06 17.56 -9.72
C GLY A 102 6.61 16.10 -9.66
N ALA A 103 6.13 15.61 -8.52
CA ALA A 103 5.77 14.20 -8.34
C ALA A 103 4.56 13.77 -9.15
N PHE A 104 3.60 14.66 -9.35
CA PHE A 104 2.37 14.38 -10.09
C PHE A 104 2.44 15.01 -11.49
N SER A 105 2.06 14.21 -12.51
CA SER A 105 1.89 14.77 -13.84
C SER A 105 0.65 15.66 -13.84
N ARG A 106 0.86 16.92 -14.08
CA ARG A 106 -0.23 17.79 -14.50
C ARG A 106 -0.64 17.28 -15.88
N GLY A 107 -1.91 16.90 -16.02
CA GLY A 107 -2.46 16.60 -17.35
C GLY A 107 -2.09 17.72 -18.34
N PRO A 108 -2.20 17.49 -19.65
CA PRO A 108 -1.86 18.51 -20.61
C PRO A 108 -2.50 19.82 -20.15
N VAL A 109 -1.65 20.81 -19.91
CA VAL A 109 -2.14 22.16 -19.64
C VAL A 109 -2.90 22.53 -20.90
N VAL A 110 -4.21 22.32 -20.85
CA VAL A 110 -5.08 22.97 -21.80
C VAL A 110 -4.95 24.45 -21.46
N VAL A 111 -3.98 25.08 -22.09
CA VAL A 111 -3.97 26.53 -22.14
C VAL A 111 -5.29 26.86 -22.82
N LYS A 112 -6.30 27.15 -22.03
CA LYS A 112 -7.48 27.85 -22.58
C LYS A 112 -6.90 29.13 -23.11
N ASP A 113 -6.69 29.13 -24.42
CA ASP A 113 -6.34 30.32 -25.14
C ASP A 113 -7.49 31.30 -24.92
N THR A 114 -7.32 32.18 -23.95
CA THR A 114 -8.27 33.23 -23.65
C THR A 114 -8.13 34.32 -24.71
N GLY A 115 -8.57 34.04 -25.89
CA GLY A 115 -9.01 35.07 -26.85
C GLY A 115 -7.99 35.63 -27.81
N ALA A 116 -6.82 35.08 -27.99
CA ALA A 116 -5.99 35.40 -29.15
C ALA A 116 -6.12 34.27 -30.19
N GLY A 117 -7.24 34.23 -30.85
CA GLY A 117 -7.42 33.29 -31.93
C GLY A 117 -6.28 33.37 -32.94
N ALA A 118 -5.82 32.23 -33.41
CA ALA A 118 -5.01 32.05 -34.60
C ALA A 118 -3.46 32.12 -34.47
N THR A 119 -2.88 32.09 -33.31
CA THR A 119 -1.40 31.98 -33.23
C THR A 119 -0.87 30.59 -33.57
N GLY A 120 -1.67 29.55 -33.44
CA GLY A 120 -1.26 28.17 -33.80
C GLY A 120 -1.02 27.98 -35.33
N ALA A 121 -1.82 28.58 -36.16
CA ALA A 121 -1.67 28.48 -37.61
C ALA A 121 -0.47 29.31 -38.13
N ALA A 122 -0.22 30.47 -37.53
CA ALA A 122 0.93 31.30 -37.88
C ALA A 122 2.27 30.66 -37.43
N SER A 123 2.31 30.04 -36.28
CA SER A 123 3.45 29.32 -35.76
C SER A 123 3.84 28.13 -36.65
N ASN A 124 2.86 27.32 -37.07
CA ASN A 124 3.11 26.19 -37.95
C ASN A 124 3.55 26.63 -39.35
N SER A 125 3.05 27.76 -39.85
CA SER A 125 3.44 28.35 -41.13
C SER A 125 4.88 28.82 -41.10
N ALA A 126 5.34 29.45 -40.04
CA ALA A 126 6.73 29.88 -39.86
C ALA A 126 7.68 28.70 -39.78
N LEU A 127 7.32 27.66 -39.04
CA LEU A 127 8.12 26.42 -38.93
C LEU A 127 8.23 25.70 -40.28
N ARG A 128 7.15 25.60 -41.02
CA ARG A 128 7.17 25.00 -42.38
C ARG A 128 8.07 25.75 -43.35
N ARG A 129 8.09 27.09 -43.29
CA ARG A 129 9.00 27.90 -44.08
C ARG A 129 10.47 27.70 -43.68
N ALA A 130 10.75 27.63 -42.38
CA ALA A 130 12.09 27.41 -41.85
C ALA A 130 12.69 26.04 -42.30
N PHE A 131 11.84 25.02 -42.44
CA PHE A 131 12.23 23.70 -42.91
C PHE A 131 12.07 23.48 -44.42
N GLY A 132 11.77 24.50 -45.18
CA GLY A 132 11.60 24.40 -46.62
C GLY A 132 10.42 23.55 -47.09
N LEU A 133 9.45 23.31 -46.25
CA LEU A 133 8.24 22.58 -46.55
C LEU A 133 7.18 23.51 -47.18
N LYS A 134 6.73 23.13 -48.35
CA LYS A 134 5.64 23.87 -49.03
C LYS A 134 4.28 23.41 -48.52
#